data_bd634c520879221d60f55d80501f79ad
#
_entry.id   bd634c520879221d60f55d80501f79ad
#
_cell.length_a   1.000
_cell.length_b   1.000
_cell.length_c   1.000
_cell.angle_alpha   90.00
_cell.angle_beta   90.00
_cell.angle_gamma   90.00
#
_symmetry.space_group_name_H-M   'P 1'
#
loop_
_entity.id
_entity.type
_entity.pdbx_description
1 polymer ?
#
loop_
_entity_poly.entity_id
_entity_poly.type
_entity_poly.pdbx_seq_one_letter_code
_entity_poly.pdbx_strand_id
1 'polypeptide(L)'
;MKGCRIFARAVVAAVLVTALPNTAAAQGVGRVPQSGPAVKEDVNRRNADGSTPLQWAVYTGDVAEVERLLRAGADVSLANNYGATPMSLAAEVGNTEMLKLLLEIGADADSPNPDGQTALLAVARTGNAKAAQLLLNEGATVDAREKWGGQTALMWASARRHPEMMQLLISKGADVNARSIDRNYQRHVTAEGRPKSLDSGGLTPLLYAARENCMACVEVLLENGADIDLPDPDGVSPLLVAILNANWDLARQLIMAGADVNQWDIYGEAPLFAAIGLRSRIDGGRASIDPLNKTDGLTIVNVLLERGADPNMQLFFRPANVSGSTNTRGSTPLVRATTNGDLEIVNLLLKHGADATVYLADRQTPVHAVLAGRSSEQQALELIRVLHKAGADVNVIALVNHGEEVRGGTALHYAVRKRYKEVIKELASYGIDLNATDQDGLTALDYTQSRGFMPFMALQTPVYEEEAAILRDLGATKMRDRSPVWPVLGPPQGVWADIWPLGESRVHEPIYKPSTD
;
A
#
# COMPACT_ATOMS: atom_id res chain seq x y z
N MET A 1 -3.37 11.27 1.30
CA MET A 1 -3.64 11.04 2.73
C MET A 1 -4.69 12.00 3.27
N LYS A 2 -5.94 11.85 2.90
CA LYS A 2 -7.14 12.53 3.47
C LYS A 2 -8.41 11.78 3.04
N GLY A 3 -8.41 10.45 3.10
CA GLY A 3 -9.51 9.61 2.61
C GLY A 3 -10.07 8.56 3.57
N CYS A 4 -9.49 8.39 4.76
CA CYS A 4 -9.92 7.32 5.67
C CYS A 4 -10.60 7.85 6.96
N ARG A 5 -11.16 9.07 6.95
CA ARG A 5 -11.88 9.64 8.10
C ARG A 5 -13.40 9.80 7.91
N ILE A 6 -13.99 9.19 6.88
CA ILE A 6 -15.42 9.46 6.55
C ILE A 6 -16.38 8.33 6.96
N PHE A 7 -15.91 7.16 7.40
CA PHE A 7 -16.84 6.06 7.75
C PHE A 7 -17.10 5.80 9.25
N ALA A 8 -16.60 6.65 10.14
CA ALA A 8 -16.87 6.51 11.59
C ALA A 8 -17.87 7.56 12.14
N ARG A 9 -18.64 8.26 11.30
CA ARG A 9 -19.55 9.33 11.76
C ARG A 9 -20.99 9.27 11.25
N ALA A 10 -21.49 8.15 10.84
CA ALA A 10 -22.82 8.05 10.23
C ALA A 10 -23.86 7.23 11.02
N VAL A 11 -23.72 7.04 12.33
CA VAL A 11 -24.81 6.45 13.17
C VAL A 11 -25.02 7.23 14.48
N VAL A 12 -24.52 8.43 14.62
CA VAL A 12 -24.93 9.33 15.70
C VAL A 12 -25.64 10.54 15.08
N ALA A 13 -26.77 10.31 14.43
CA ALA A 13 -27.74 11.36 14.17
C ALA A 13 -28.58 11.53 15.44
N ALA A 14 -28.16 12.47 16.26
CA ALA A 14 -28.87 12.93 17.43
C ALA A 14 -30.29 13.35 17.08
N VAL A 15 -31.27 12.72 17.70
CA VAL A 15 -32.58 13.33 17.91
C VAL A 15 -32.42 14.22 19.16
N LEU A 16 -32.05 15.45 18.92
CA LEU A 16 -32.21 16.53 19.90
C LEU A 16 -33.72 16.79 20.02
N VAL A 17 -34.36 16.15 20.98
CA VAL A 17 -35.69 16.59 21.45
C VAL A 17 -35.48 17.81 22.35
N THR A 18 -35.76 18.99 21.82
CA THR A 18 -35.87 20.23 22.60
C THR A 18 -37.02 20.09 23.56
N ALA A 19 -36.71 19.93 24.84
CA ALA A 19 -37.69 20.08 25.92
C ALA A 19 -38.02 21.56 26.06
N LEU A 20 -39.19 21.96 25.63
CA LEU A 20 -39.80 23.23 26.02
C LEU A 20 -40.41 23.09 27.42
N PRO A 21 -40.20 24.03 28.34
CA PRO A 21 -40.85 23.97 29.63
C PRO A 21 -42.31 24.38 29.49
N ASN A 22 -43.22 23.49 29.82
CA ASN A 22 -44.65 23.79 29.87
C ASN A 22 -44.99 24.27 31.29
N THR A 23 -45.03 25.59 31.46
CA THR A 23 -45.63 26.23 32.63
C THR A 23 -47.13 26.31 32.42
N ALA A 24 -47.88 25.42 33.03
CA ALA A 24 -49.31 25.60 33.21
C ALA A 24 -49.68 25.39 34.68
N ALA A 25 -50.31 26.41 35.20
CA ALA A 25 -50.65 26.64 36.58
C ALA A 25 -51.54 25.56 37.21
N ALA A 26 -51.31 25.40 38.51
CA ALA A 26 -52.13 24.62 39.43
C ALA A 26 -53.52 25.22 39.55
N GLN A 27 -54.54 24.37 39.40
CA GLN A 27 -55.82 24.49 40.15
C GLN A 27 -56.58 23.17 40.04
N GLY A 28 -57.02 22.65 41.18
CA GLY A 28 -58.07 21.63 41.22
C GLY A 28 -57.78 20.44 42.13
N VAL A 29 -58.09 20.60 43.41
CA VAL A 29 -58.27 19.53 44.39
C VAL A 29 -59.38 18.62 43.90
N GLY A 30 -59.10 17.32 43.70
CA GLY A 30 -60.20 16.40 43.42
C GLY A 30 -59.73 14.93 43.26
N ARG A 31 -59.96 14.15 44.25
CA ARG A 31 -60.08 12.66 44.31
C ARG A 31 -58.80 11.87 43.97
N VAL A 32 -58.27 11.26 45.02
CA VAL A 32 -57.40 10.09 44.93
C VAL A 32 -58.15 9.00 44.15
N PRO A 33 -57.63 8.53 43.00
CA PRO A 33 -58.17 7.33 42.38
C PRO A 33 -57.77 6.14 43.24
N GLN A 34 -58.74 5.31 43.59
CA GLN A 34 -58.51 4.01 44.19
C GLN A 34 -57.56 3.21 43.26
N SER A 35 -56.58 2.57 43.86
CA SER A 35 -55.66 1.63 43.23
C SER A 35 -56.40 0.57 42.43
N GLY A 36 -56.54 0.79 41.15
CA GLY A 36 -56.82 -0.30 40.21
C GLY A 36 -55.68 -1.32 40.25
N PRO A 37 -55.89 -2.55 39.81
CA PRO A 37 -54.85 -3.57 39.80
C PRO A 37 -53.64 -2.99 39.05
N ALA A 38 -52.45 -3.06 39.66
CA ALA A 38 -51.21 -2.57 39.07
C ALA A 38 -51.10 -3.16 37.66
N VAL A 39 -51.20 -2.34 36.64
CA VAL A 39 -50.95 -2.76 35.25
C VAL A 39 -49.54 -3.33 35.26
N LYS A 40 -49.42 -4.63 35.05
CA LYS A 40 -48.12 -5.28 34.97
C LYS A 40 -47.32 -4.55 33.91
N GLU A 41 -46.26 -3.90 34.31
CA GLU A 41 -45.37 -3.19 33.38
C GLU A 41 -44.91 -4.18 32.32
N ASP A 42 -45.16 -3.90 31.03
CA ASP A 42 -44.64 -4.71 29.95
C ASP A 42 -43.15 -4.32 29.74
N VAL A 43 -42.28 -5.05 30.43
CA VAL A 43 -40.83 -4.84 30.42
C VAL A 43 -40.19 -5.07 29.03
N ASN A 44 -40.94 -5.74 28.14
CA ASN A 44 -40.52 -6.01 26.76
C ASN A 44 -41.21 -5.13 25.73
N ARG A 45 -41.91 -4.08 26.18
CA ARG A 45 -42.58 -3.13 25.29
C ARG A 45 -41.57 -2.53 24.30
N ARG A 46 -41.90 -2.56 23.01
CA ARG A 46 -41.06 -1.98 21.94
C ARG A 46 -41.42 -0.53 21.66
N ASN A 47 -40.44 0.32 21.54
CA ASN A 47 -40.57 1.68 21.02
C ASN A 47 -40.76 1.68 19.49
N ALA A 48 -40.90 2.87 18.87
CA ALA A 48 -41.09 3.03 17.44
C ALA A 48 -39.90 2.46 16.62
N ASP A 49 -38.70 2.52 17.17
CA ASP A 49 -37.47 1.95 16.62
C ASP A 49 -37.27 0.47 16.95
N GLY A 50 -38.25 -0.14 17.61
CA GLY A 50 -38.21 -1.53 18.07
C GLY A 50 -37.39 -1.77 19.34
N SER A 51 -36.78 -0.74 19.92
CA SER A 51 -35.95 -0.84 21.12
C SER A 51 -36.82 -1.12 22.36
N THR A 52 -36.32 -1.98 23.26
CA THR A 52 -36.91 -2.31 24.56
C THR A 52 -36.37 -1.37 25.65
N PRO A 53 -37.06 -1.29 26.82
CA PRO A 53 -36.54 -0.61 28.00
C PRO A 53 -35.14 -1.10 28.41
N LEU A 54 -34.90 -2.43 28.31
CA LEU A 54 -33.58 -3.01 28.61
C LEU A 54 -32.48 -2.45 27.67
N GLN A 55 -32.74 -2.37 26.38
CA GLN A 55 -31.77 -1.82 25.43
C GLN A 55 -31.44 -0.36 25.73
N TRP A 56 -32.44 0.45 26.13
CA TRP A 56 -32.23 1.84 26.54
C TRP A 56 -31.41 1.96 27.83
N ALA A 57 -31.72 1.14 28.84
CA ALA A 57 -30.96 1.12 30.08
C ALA A 57 -29.50 0.71 29.87
N VAL A 58 -29.26 -0.28 29.00
CA VAL A 58 -27.90 -0.69 28.59
C VAL A 58 -27.18 0.44 27.85
N TYR A 59 -27.84 1.09 26.90
CA TYR A 59 -27.26 2.17 26.12
C TYR A 59 -26.90 3.40 26.99
N THR A 60 -27.75 3.74 27.96
CA THR A 60 -27.50 4.85 28.89
C THR A 60 -26.54 4.52 30.01
N GLY A 61 -26.19 3.24 30.17
CA GLY A 61 -25.29 2.77 31.23
C GLY A 61 -25.95 2.69 32.61
N ASP A 62 -27.28 2.63 32.69
CA ASP A 62 -28.03 2.57 33.96
C ASP A 62 -28.06 1.13 34.51
N VAL A 63 -27.03 0.79 35.28
CA VAL A 63 -26.89 -0.57 35.88
C VAL A 63 -28.07 -0.92 36.77
N ALA A 64 -28.57 0.01 37.58
CA ALA A 64 -29.67 -0.23 38.50
C ALA A 64 -30.97 -0.58 37.74
N GLU A 65 -31.24 0.16 36.66
CA GLU A 65 -32.40 -0.08 35.81
C GLU A 65 -32.24 -1.40 35.01
N VAL A 66 -31.05 -1.73 34.51
CA VAL A 66 -30.78 -3.03 33.88
C VAL A 66 -31.06 -4.17 34.85
N GLU A 67 -30.51 -4.11 36.07
CA GLU A 67 -30.83 -5.14 37.08
C GLU A 67 -32.32 -5.24 37.40
N ARG A 68 -33.02 -4.11 37.52
CA ARG A 68 -34.45 -4.06 37.77
C ARG A 68 -35.23 -4.77 36.66
N LEU A 69 -34.93 -4.43 35.41
CA LEU A 69 -35.59 -5.00 34.24
C LEU A 69 -35.29 -6.50 34.08
N LEU A 70 -34.06 -6.93 34.30
CA LEU A 70 -33.67 -8.35 34.26
C LEU A 70 -34.41 -9.17 35.33
N ARG A 71 -34.50 -8.66 36.58
CA ARG A 71 -35.29 -9.29 37.64
C ARG A 71 -36.79 -9.32 37.31
N ALA A 72 -37.29 -8.36 36.53
CA ALA A 72 -38.68 -8.33 36.09
C ALA A 72 -38.95 -9.20 34.86
N GLY A 73 -37.95 -9.90 34.32
CA GLY A 73 -38.09 -10.85 33.23
C GLY A 73 -37.95 -10.21 31.83
N ALA A 74 -37.17 -9.14 31.72
CA ALA A 74 -36.84 -8.57 30.41
C ALA A 74 -36.08 -9.60 29.56
N ASP A 75 -36.49 -9.74 28.30
CA ASP A 75 -35.90 -10.65 27.34
C ASP A 75 -34.59 -10.08 26.77
N VAL A 76 -33.47 -10.71 27.09
CA VAL A 76 -32.12 -10.31 26.71
C VAL A 76 -31.79 -10.61 25.24
N SER A 77 -32.64 -11.38 24.55
CA SER A 77 -32.43 -11.77 23.15
C SER A 77 -33.06 -10.83 22.13
N LEU A 78 -33.98 -9.94 22.57
CA LEU A 78 -34.72 -9.06 21.66
C LEU A 78 -33.81 -8.09 20.95
N ALA A 79 -33.84 -8.16 19.61
CA ALA A 79 -33.17 -7.17 18.77
C ALA A 79 -34.16 -6.04 18.40
N ASN A 80 -33.67 -4.79 18.27
CA ASN A 80 -34.44 -3.66 17.74
C ASN A 80 -34.58 -3.75 16.20
N ASN A 81 -35.24 -2.76 15.58
CA ASN A 81 -35.42 -2.74 14.11
C ASN A 81 -34.10 -2.62 13.33
N TYR A 82 -33.02 -2.23 13.99
CA TYR A 82 -31.65 -2.20 13.44
C TYR A 82 -30.87 -3.46 13.77
N GLY A 83 -31.49 -4.46 14.38
CA GLY A 83 -30.87 -5.73 14.76
C GLY A 83 -29.90 -5.65 15.94
N ALA A 84 -29.85 -4.54 16.66
CA ALA A 84 -29.04 -4.41 17.85
C ALA A 84 -29.71 -5.16 19.02
N THR A 85 -28.96 -6.04 19.69
CA THR A 85 -29.35 -6.72 20.92
C THR A 85 -28.83 -5.99 22.16
N PRO A 86 -29.35 -6.25 23.38
CA PRO A 86 -28.73 -5.72 24.60
C PRO A 86 -27.23 -6.03 24.69
N MET A 87 -26.83 -7.28 24.31
CA MET A 87 -25.43 -7.72 24.30
C MET A 87 -24.55 -6.88 23.34
N SER A 88 -25.00 -6.68 22.10
CA SER A 88 -24.27 -5.89 21.13
C SER A 88 -24.13 -4.42 21.57
N LEU A 89 -25.16 -3.83 22.17
CA LEU A 89 -25.11 -2.47 22.72
C LEU A 89 -24.15 -2.36 23.90
N ALA A 90 -24.16 -3.32 24.84
CA ALA A 90 -23.22 -3.35 25.96
C ALA A 90 -21.76 -3.42 25.50
N ALA A 91 -21.50 -4.21 24.45
CA ALA A 91 -20.17 -4.36 23.86
C ALA A 91 -19.72 -3.07 23.12
N GLU A 92 -20.61 -2.43 22.39
CA GLU A 92 -20.34 -1.15 21.69
C GLU A 92 -19.99 -0.02 22.69
N VAL A 93 -20.73 0.06 23.80
CA VAL A 93 -20.48 1.02 24.89
C VAL A 93 -19.22 0.63 25.68
N GLY A 94 -18.77 -0.63 25.59
CA GLY A 94 -17.59 -1.14 26.29
C GLY A 94 -17.80 -1.34 27.80
N ASN A 95 -19.04 -1.47 28.25
CA ASN A 95 -19.39 -1.60 29.67
C ASN A 95 -19.31 -3.07 30.12
N THR A 96 -18.19 -3.43 30.75
CA THR A 96 -17.93 -4.80 31.21
C THR A 96 -18.94 -5.30 32.25
N GLU A 97 -19.45 -4.41 33.11
CA GLU A 97 -20.44 -4.77 34.13
C GLU A 97 -21.80 -5.14 33.51
N MET A 98 -22.21 -4.35 32.49
CA MET A 98 -23.42 -4.68 31.70
C MET A 98 -23.29 -6.01 30.98
N LEU A 99 -22.15 -6.26 30.34
CA LEU A 99 -21.88 -7.55 29.69
C LEU A 99 -22.01 -8.71 30.70
N LYS A 100 -21.42 -8.53 31.88
CA LYS A 100 -21.51 -9.54 32.94
C LYS A 100 -22.95 -9.83 33.36
N LEU A 101 -23.74 -8.79 33.64
CA LEU A 101 -25.15 -8.95 34.04
C LEU A 101 -26.00 -9.66 32.97
N LEU A 102 -25.77 -9.32 31.71
CA LEU A 102 -26.49 -9.97 30.59
C LEU A 102 -26.11 -11.45 30.45
N LEU A 103 -24.82 -11.78 30.60
CA LEU A 103 -24.31 -13.15 30.52
C LEU A 103 -24.83 -14.02 31.69
N GLU A 104 -24.87 -13.49 32.91
CA GLU A 104 -25.40 -14.17 34.10
C GLU A 104 -26.88 -14.59 33.96
N ILE A 105 -27.66 -13.89 33.14
CA ILE A 105 -29.06 -14.21 32.83
C ILE A 105 -29.18 -15.13 31.59
N GLY A 106 -28.06 -15.49 30.96
CA GLY A 106 -28.04 -16.39 29.81
C GLY A 106 -28.15 -15.69 28.44
N ALA A 107 -27.76 -14.43 28.34
CA ALA A 107 -27.61 -13.81 27.02
C ALA A 107 -26.53 -14.53 26.21
N ASP A 108 -26.78 -14.72 24.92
CA ASP A 108 -25.85 -15.37 24.02
C ASP A 108 -24.64 -14.46 23.75
N ALA A 109 -23.45 -14.92 24.15
CA ALA A 109 -22.16 -14.19 23.95
C ALA A 109 -21.82 -13.97 22.47
N ASP A 110 -22.31 -14.84 21.59
CA ASP A 110 -22.12 -14.79 20.15
C ASP A 110 -23.28 -14.13 19.40
N SER A 111 -24.26 -13.57 20.11
CA SER A 111 -25.37 -12.84 19.48
C SER A 111 -24.85 -11.72 18.57
N PRO A 112 -25.00 -11.85 17.23
CA PRO A 112 -24.41 -10.88 16.32
C PRO A 112 -25.35 -9.69 16.11
N ASN A 113 -24.75 -8.54 15.79
CA ASN A 113 -25.49 -7.45 15.16
C ASN A 113 -25.79 -7.79 13.67
N PRO A 114 -26.53 -6.95 12.92
CA PRO A 114 -26.84 -7.21 11.50
C PRO A 114 -25.62 -7.42 10.59
N ASP A 115 -24.51 -6.81 10.92
CA ASP A 115 -23.24 -6.93 10.20
C ASP A 115 -22.47 -8.22 10.59
N GLY A 116 -23.04 -9.02 11.47
CA GLY A 116 -22.42 -10.24 11.97
C GLY A 116 -21.35 -9.99 13.03
N GLN A 117 -21.22 -8.77 13.55
CA GLN A 117 -20.29 -8.49 14.63
C GLN A 117 -20.82 -9.03 15.95
N THR A 118 -20.03 -9.88 16.61
CA THR A 118 -20.29 -10.35 17.98
C THR A 118 -19.77 -9.35 19.02
N ALA A 119 -20.16 -9.53 20.26
CA ALA A 119 -19.66 -8.74 21.38
C ALA A 119 -18.11 -8.80 21.47
N LEU A 120 -17.52 -9.98 21.20
CA LEU A 120 -16.06 -10.18 21.21
C LEU A 120 -15.35 -9.31 20.15
N LEU A 121 -15.91 -9.22 18.94
CA LEU A 121 -15.38 -8.35 17.87
C LEU A 121 -15.40 -6.87 18.28
N ALA A 122 -16.50 -6.41 18.90
CA ALA A 122 -16.63 -5.03 19.34
C ALA A 122 -15.61 -4.67 20.43
N VAL A 123 -15.46 -5.53 21.45
CA VAL A 123 -14.49 -5.27 22.55
C VAL A 123 -13.02 -5.43 22.10
N ALA A 124 -12.76 -6.31 21.11
CA ALA A 124 -11.42 -6.42 20.52
C ALA A 124 -10.99 -5.13 19.82
N ARG A 125 -11.92 -4.46 19.13
CA ARG A 125 -11.69 -3.16 18.47
C ARG A 125 -11.34 -2.06 19.46
N THR A 126 -11.89 -2.10 20.68
CA THR A 126 -11.65 -1.09 21.73
C THR A 126 -10.48 -1.43 22.65
N GLY A 127 -9.97 -2.67 22.58
CA GLY A 127 -8.88 -3.15 23.45
C GLY A 127 -9.34 -3.50 24.88
N ASN A 128 -10.64 -3.68 25.14
CA ASN A 128 -11.15 -4.01 26.46
C ASN A 128 -10.91 -5.50 26.80
N ALA A 129 -9.69 -5.82 27.23
CA ALA A 129 -9.28 -7.18 27.53
C ALA A 129 -10.10 -7.83 28.68
N LYS A 130 -10.59 -7.03 29.66
CA LYS A 130 -11.45 -7.55 30.74
C LYS A 130 -12.79 -8.04 30.23
N ALA A 131 -13.42 -7.26 29.33
CA ALA A 131 -14.67 -7.65 28.70
C ALA A 131 -14.48 -8.88 27.78
N ALA A 132 -13.37 -8.91 27.00
CA ALA A 132 -13.04 -10.05 26.15
C ALA A 132 -12.82 -11.32 26.98
N GLN A 133 -12.07 -11.23 28.10
CA GLN A 133 -11.86 -12.37 28.98
C GLN A 133 -13.18 -12.93 29.53
N LEU A 134 -14.11 -12.04 29.92
CA LEU A 134 -15.43 -12.42 30.38
C LEU A 134 -16.20 -13.17 29.28
N LEU A 135 -16.31 -12.59 28.08
CA LEU A 135 -17.01 -13.21 26.94
C LEU A 135 -16.43 -14.58 26.57
N LEU A 136 -15.09 -14.69 26.51
CA LEU A 136 -14.39 -15.93 26.18
C LEU A 136 -14.57 -17.01 27.26
N ASN A 137 -14.69 -16.64 28.53
CA ASN A 137 -14.98 -17.57 29.60
C ASN A 137 -16.42 -18.09 29.54
N GLU A 138 -17.35 -17.29 29.03
CA GLU A 138 -18.76 -17.68 28.81
C GLU A 138 -18.98 -18.30 27.42
N GLY A 139 -17.91 -18.71 26.72
CA GLY A 139 -17.97 -19.52 25.52
C GLY A 139 -18.09 -18.74 24.22
N ALA A 140 -17.79 -17.44 24.20
CA ALA A 140 -17.74 -16.67 22.95
C ALA A 140 -16.77 -17.33 21.96
N THR A 141 -17.19 -17.46 20.71
CA THR A 141 -16.39 -18.02 19.61
C THR A 141 -15.23 -17.08 19.25
N VAL A 142 -14.00 -17.52 19.52
CA VAL A 142 -12.80 -16.69 19.39
C VAL A 142 -12.54 -16.22 17.95
N ASP A 143 -12.81 -17.09 16.96
CA ASP A 143 -12.64 -16.82 15.53
C ASP A 143 -13.94 -16.50 14.80
N ALA A 144 -14.97 -16.04 15.55
CA ALA A 144 -16.17 -15.49 14.93
C ALA A 144 -15.82 -14.41 13.91
N ARG A 145 -16.55 -14.39 12.76
CA ARG A 145 -16.26 -13.50 11.64
C ARG A 145 -17.46 -12.59 11.37
N GLU A 146 -17.19 -11.31 11.20
CA GLU A 146 -18.22 -10.40 10.70
C GLU A 146 -18.45 -10.63 9.18
N LYS A 147 -19.63 -10.21 8.69
CA LYS A 147 -20.06 -10.51 7.31
C LYS A 147 -19.39 -9.64 6.24
N TRP A 148 -18.87 -8.49 6.64
CA TRP A 148 -18.39 -7.46 5.70
C TRP A 148 -17.01 -7.76 5.14
N GLY A 149 -16.05 -8.03 6.00
CA GLY A 149 -14.66 -8.32 5.65
C GLY A 149 -14.23 -9.72 6.07
N GLY A 150 -15.09 -10.48 6.77
CA GLY A 150 -14.73 -11.77 7.36
C GLY A 150 -13.62 -11.63 8.40
N GLN A 151 -13.55 -10.46 9.05
CA GLN A 151 -12.52 -10.17 10.03
C GLN A 151 -12.83 -10.85 11.36
N THR A 152 -11.77 -11.35 12.01
CA THR A 152 -11.81 -11.92 13.36
C THR A 152 -11.49 -10.88 14.42
N ALA A 153 -11.72 -11.22 15.70
CA ALA A 153 -11.33 -10.38 16.83
C ALA A 153 -9.81 -10.08 16.85
N LEU A 154 -8.99 -11.07 16.49
CA LEU A 154 -7.54 -10.90 16.41
C LEU A 154 -7.11 -9.89 15.32
N MET A 155 -7.76 -9.91 14.16
CA MET A 155 -7.53 -8.91 13.09
C MET A 155 -7.91 -7.50 13.55
N TRP A 156 -9.04 -7.35 14.25
CA TRP A 156 -9.45 -6.06 14.80
C TRP A 156 -8.48 -5.54 15.87
N ALA A 157 -8.04 -6.42 16.78
CA ALA A 157 -7.03 -6.08 17.78
C ALA A 157 -5.70 -5.65 17.14
N SER A 158 -5.27 -6.36 16.08
CA SER A 158 -4.07 -6.00 15.29
C SER A 158 -4.21 -4.65 14.60
N ALA A 159 -5.34 -4.41 13.91
CA ALA A 159 -5.64 -3.16 13.22
C ALA A 159 -5.80 -1.96 14.16
N ARG A 160 -6.03 -2.19 15.45
CA ARG A 160 -6.17 -1.15 16.48
C ARG A 160 -4.99 -1.06 17.43
N ARG A 161 -3.96 -1.86 17.20
CA ARG A 161 -2.71 -1.84 17.96
C ARG A 161 -2.91 -2.18 19.45
N HIS A 162 -3.62 -3.27 19.73
CA HIS A 162 -3.92 -3.76 21.07
C HIS A 162 -3.18 -5.08 21.37
N PRO A 163 -1.86 -5.08 21.64
CA PRO A 163 -1.07 -6.30 21.81
C PRO A 163 -1.54 -7.16 23.00
N GLU A 164 -1.98 -6.56 24.12
CA GLU A 164 -2.51 -7.32 25.27
C GLU A 164 -3.80 -8.07 24.91
N MET A 165 -4.67 -7.45 24.12
CA MET A 165 -5.88 -8.09 23.58
C MET A 165 -5.51 -9.26 22.67
N MET A 166 -4.52 -9.06 21.80
CA MET A 166 -4.03 -10.11 20.90
C MET A 166 -3.49 -11.31 21.67
N GLN A 167 -2.66 -11.06 22.70
CA GLN A 167 -2.14 -12.12 23.57
C GLN A 167 -3.26 -12.91 24.24
N LEU A 168 -4.30 -12.23 24.73
CA LEU A 168 -5.48 -12.88 25.29
C LEU A 168 -6.18 -13.77 24.26
N LEU A 169 -6.51 -13.23 23.08
CA LEU A 169 -7.21 -13.97 22.01
C LEU A 169 -6.42 -15.21 21.57
N ILE A 170 -5.11 -15.07 21.37
CA ILE A 170 -4.22 -16.17 20.99
C ILE A 170 -4.17 -17.24 22.09
N SER A 171 -4.09 -16.85 23.37
CA SER A 171 -4.12 -17.79 24.49
C SER A 171 -5.42 -18.59 24.58
N LYS A 172 -6.48 -18.10 23.95
CA LYS A 172 -7.80 -18.75 23.83
C LYS A 172 -8.00 -19.48 22.50
N GLY A 173 -6.93 -19.61 21.70
CA GLY A 173 -6.91 -20.41 20.47
C GLY A 173 -7.28 -19.66 19.21
N ALA A 174 -7.17 -18.32 19.19
CA ALA A 174 -7.35 -17.55 17.95
C ALA A 174 -6.33 -17.96 16.89
N ASP A 175 -6.79 -18.15 15.65
CA ASP A 175 -5.94 -18.47 14.51
C ASP A 175 -5.10 -17.25 14.11
N VAL A 176 -3.78 -17.33 14.37
CA VAL A 176 -2.82 -16.24 14.07
C VAL A 176 -2.61 -16.01 12.57
N ASN A 177 -2.96 -17.00 11.73
CA ASN A 177 -2.84 -16.96 10.28
C ASN A 177 -4.20 -16.83 9.56
N ALA A 178 -5.28 -16.60 10.31
CA ALA A 178 -6.59 -16.39 9.73
C ALA A 178 -6.55 -15.28 8.65
N ARG A 179 -7.29 -15.48 7.55
CA ARG A 179 -7.41 -14.47 6.48
C ARG A 179 -8.79 -13.83 6.50
N SER A 180 -8.84 -12.53 6.29
CA SER A 180 -10.11 -11.85 5.98
C SER A 180 -10.64 -12.30 4.60
N ILE A 181 -11.89 -11.95 4.27
CA ILE A 181 -12.47 -12.29 2.96
C ILE A 181 -11.65 -11.64 1.86
N ASP A 182 -11.23 -12.44 0.89
CA ASP A 182 -10.70 -11.95 -0.38
C ASP A 182 -11.87 -11.49 -1.26
N ARG A 183 -11.86 -10.21 -1.60
CA ARG A 183 -12.81 -9.63 -2.55
C ARG A 183 -12.11 -9.47 -3.88
N ASN A 184 -12.28 -10.44 -4.74
CA ASN A 184 -11.78 -10.38 -6.11
C ASN A 184 -12.51 -9.26 -6.89
N TYR A 185 -12.16 -8.02 -6.60
CA TYR A 185 -12.61 -6.91 -7.41
C TYR A 185 -11.87 -6.96 -8.74
N GLN A 186 -12.63 -7.10 -9.84
CA GLN A 186 -12.06 -6.82 -11.16
C GLN A 186 -11.43 -5.42 -11.10
N ARG A 187 -10.12 -5.36 -11.32
CA ARG A 187 -9.39 -4.10 -11.38
C ARG A 187 -9.89 -3.31 -12.58
N HIS A 188 -10.88 -2.46 -12.37
CA HIS A 188 -11.27 -1.50 -13.38
C HIS A 188 -10.15 -0.47 -13.51
N VAL A 189 -9.42 -0.54 -14.62
CA VAL A 189 -8.56 0.54 -15.09
C VAL A 189 -9.48 1.71 -15.41
N THR A 190 -9.64 2.63 -14.47
CA THR A 190 -10.36 3.87 -14.77
C THR A 190 -9.49 4.74 -15.66
N ALA A 191 -10.11 5.55 -16.54
CA ALA A 191 -9.41 6.48 -17.43
C ALA A 191 -8.56 7.54 -16.68
N GLU A 192 -8.78 7.71 -15.40
CA GLU A 192 -7.88 8.42 -14.50
C GLU A 192 -6.70 7.50 -14.17
N GLY A 193 -5.53 7.79 -14.70
CA GLY A 193 -4.28 7.01 -14.61
C GLY A 193 -3.73 6.77 -13.20
N ARG A 194 -4.58 6.55 -12.23
CA ARG A 194 -4.26 6.08 -10.89
C ARG A 194 -4.92 4.74 -10.68
N PRO A 195 -4.17 3.63 -10.62
CA PRO A 195 -4.72 2.41 -10.08
C PRO A 195 -5.14 2.71 -8.64
N LYS A 196 -6.44 2.79 -8.40
CA LYS A 196 -6.94 2.65 -7.05
C LYS A 196 -6.69 1.18 -6.71
N SER A 197 -5.61 0.91 -5.97
CA SER A 197 -5.49 -0.35 -5.26
C SER A 197 -6.62 -0.36 -4.23
N LEU A 198 -7.76 -0.90 -4.64
CA LEU A 198 -8.78 -1.28 -3.70
C LEU A 198 -8.16 -2.44 -2.92
N ASP A 199 -8.17 -2.31 -1.61
CA ASP A 199 -7.78 -3.37 -0.70
C ASP A 199 -8.65 -4.60 -1.02
N SER A 200 -8.04 -5.61 -1.64
CA SER A 200 -8.75 -6.82 -2.07
C SER A 200 -9.21 -7.68 -0.89
N GLY A 201 -8.78 -7.33 0.32
CA GLY A 201 -8.98 -8.17 1.50
C GLY A 201 -7.93 -9.29 1.57
N GLY A 202 -8.31 -10.44 2.14
CA GLY A 202 -7.37 -11.56 2.30
C GLY A 202 -6.23 -11.29 3.29
N LEU A 203 -6.35 -10.23 4.11
CA LEU A 203 -5.31 -9.81 5.04
C LEU A 203 -5.27 -10.72 6.28
N THR A 204 -4.05 -11.04 6.73
CA THR A 204 -3.79 -11.71 8.00
C THR A 204 -3.66 -10.72 9.16
N PRO A 205 -3.75 -11.17 10.44
CA PRO A 205 -3.42 -10.32 11.59
C PRO A 205 -2.06 -9.65 11.48
N LEU A 206 -1.04 -10.34 10.93
CA LEU A 206 0.30 -9.80 10.75
C LEU A 206 0.35 -8.69 9.69
N LEU A 207 -0.37 -8.83 8.58
CA LEU A 207 -0.50 -7.78 7.57
C LEU A 207 -1.21 -6.54 8.14
N TYR A 208 -2.25 -6.71 8.98
CA TYR A 208 -2.85 -5.58 9.70
C TYR A 208 -1.86 -4.90 10.64
N ALA A 209 -1.10 -5.67 11.44
CA ALA A 209 -0.10 -5.14 12.36
C ALA A 209 1.02 -4.38 11.61
N ALA A 210 1.48 -4.90 10.47
CA ALA A 210 2.49 -4.28 9.62
C ALA A 210 2.00 -2.96 9.01
N ARG A 211 0.76 -2.94 8.52
CA ARG A 211 0.15 -1.73 7.96
C ARG A 211 0.01 -0.61 9.00
N GLU A 212 -0.37 -0.96 10.22
CA GLU A 212 -0.58 0.00 11.30
C GLU A 212 0.71 0.35 12.07
N ASN A 213 1.86 -0.14 11.65
CA ASN A 213 3.16 0.09 12.30
C ASN A 213 3.16 -0.30 13.78
N CYS A 214 2.59 -1.48 14.11
CA CYS A 214 2.52 -1.96 15.49
C CYS A 214 3.61 -3.00 15.77
N MET A 215 4.80 -2.55 16.17
CA MET A 215 5.95 -3.43 16.45
C MET A 215 5.64 -4.47 17.53
N ALA A 216 4.97 -4.07 18.62
CA ALA A 216 4.58 -4.99 19.69
C ALA A 216 3.55 -6.02 19.23
N CYS A 217 2.63 -5.64 18.30
CA CYS A 217 1.67 -6.59 17.72
C CYS A 217 2.38 -7.64 16.85
N VAL A 218 3.38 -7.21 16.07
CA VAL A 218 4.21 -8.11 15.25
C VAL A 218 4.98 -9.09 16.14
N GLU A 219 5.58 -8.61 17.23
CA GLU A 219 6.27 -9.46 18.20
C GLU A 219 5.34 -10.54 18.76
N VAL A 220 4.17 -10.15 19.28
CA VAL A 220 3.17 -11.09 19.80
C VAL A 220 2.77 -12.14 18.76
N LEU A 221 2.55 -11.75 17.52
CA LEU A 221 2.15 -12.69 16.45
C LEU A 221 3.27 -13.66 16.10
N LEU A 222 4.50 -13.19 15.94
CA LEU A 222 5.64 -14.04 15.57
C LEU A 222 6.00 -15.02 16.69
N GLU A 223 5.95 -14.59 17.95
CA GLU A 223 6.18 -15.46 19.11
C GLU A 223 5.13 -16.59 19.21
N ASN A 224 3.96 -16.38 18.63
CA ASN A 224 2.86 -17.36 18.63
C ASN A 224 2.67 -18.06 17.27
N GLY A 225 3.68 -18.06 16.40
CA GLY A 225 3.72 -18.87 15.18
C GLY A 225 2.98 -18.28 13.98
N ALA A 226 2.81 -16.97 13.93
CA ALA A 226 2.35 -16.33 12.71
C ALA A 226 3.38 -16.54 11.60
N ASP A 227 2.90 -16.89 10.40
CA ASP A 227 3.73 -17.01 9.22
C ASP A 227 4.19 -15.61 8.78
N ILE A 228 5.50 -15.37 8.91
CA ILE A 228 6.11 -14.05 8.67
C ILE A 228 6.02 -13.62 7.20
N ASP A 229 5.92 -14.58 6.28
CA ASP A 229 5.94 -14.37 4.84
C ASP A 229 4.57 -14.56 4.18
N LEU A 230 3.50 -14.78 4.98
CA LEU A 230 2.17 -15.02 4.46
C LEU A 230 1.60 -13.74 3.79
N PRO A 231 1.58 -13.65 2.42
CA PRO A 231 1.24 -12.42 1.72
C PRO A 231 -0.29 -12.22 1.64
N ASP A 232 -0.69 -11.03 1.21
CA ASP A 232 -2.05 -10.80 0.73
C ASP A 232 -2.30 -11.47 -0.65
N PRO A 233 -3.53 -11.40 -1.22
CA PRO A 233 -3.82 -11.96 -2.54
C PRO A 233 -3.03 -11.34 -3.69
N ASP A 234 -2.49 -10.15 -3.52
CA ASP A 234 -1.63 -9.48 -4.50
C ASP A 234 -0.14 -9.85 -4.33
N GLY A 235 0.18 -10.77 -3.42
CA GLY A 235 1.55 -11.20 -3.14
C GLY A 235 2.33 -10.26 -2.22
N VAL A 236 1.66 -9.23 -1.66
CA VAL A 236 2.34 -8.25 -0.80
C VAL A 236 2.57 -8.84 0.59
N SER A 237 3.83 -9.11 0.92
CA SER A 237 4.23 -9.66 2.21
C SER A 237 4.18 -8.62 3.34
N PRO A 238 4.15 -9.04 4.62
CA PRO A 238 4.26 -8.12 5.75
C PRO A 238 5.49 -7.20 5.69
N LEU A 239 6.64 -7.71 5.24
CA LEU A 239 7.85 -6.92 5.02
C LEU A 239 7.64 -5.86 3.93
N LEU A 240 7.04 -6.24 2.82
CA LEU A 240 6.78 -5.31 1.72
C LEU A 240 5.75 -4.25 2.14
N VAL A 241 4.70 -4.61 2.91
CA VAL A 241 3.75 -3.66 3.51
C VAL A 241 4.48 -2.63 4.39
N ALA A 242 5.39 -3.08 5.27
CA ALA A 242 6.15 -2.19 6.15
C ALA A 242 7.01 -1.21 5.33
N ILE A 243 7.71 -1.69 4.31
CA ILE A 243 8.54 -0.86 3.42
C ILE A 243 7.69 0.16 2.66
N LEU A 244 6.60 -0.27 2.00
CA LEU A 244 5.74 0.62 1.20
C LEU A 244 5.09 1.75 2.01
N ASN A 245 4.94 1.56 3.32
CA ASN A 245 4.45 2.56 4.26
C ASN A 245 5.57 3.39 4.95
N ALA A 246 6.83 3.19 4.59
CA ALA A 246 8.00 3.80 5.23
C ALA A 246 8.12 3.49 6.74
N ASN A 247 7.60 2.36 7.17
CA ASN A 247 7.72 1.86 8.55
C ASN A 247 9.08 1.17 8.70
N TRP A 248 10.18 1.95 8.66
CA TRP A 248 11.54 1.43 8.56
C TRP A 248 11.97 0.60 9.76
N ASP A 249 11.61 1.01 10.98
CA ASP A 249 11.93 0.26 12.20
C ASP A 249 11.23 -1.10 12.19
N LEU A 250 9.97 -1.14 11.76
CA LEU A 250 9.22 -2.37 11.62
C LEU A 250 9.77 -3.26 10.50
N ALA A 251 10.12 -2.67 9.35
CA ALA A 251 10.76 -3.41 8.27
C ALA A 251 12.04 -4.09 8.76
N ARG A 252 12.88 -3.35 9.51
CA ARG A 252 14.08 -3.91 10.14
C ARG A 252 13.75 -5.04 11.11
N GLN A 253 12.72 -4.89 11.94
CA GLN A 253 12.28 -5.96 12.86
C GLN A 253 11.93 -7.24 12.10
N LEU A 254 11.13 -7.12 11.02
CA LEU A 254 10.74 -8.27 10.19
C LEU A 254 11.95 -8.93 9.50
N ILE A 255 12.86 -8.15 8.92
CA ILE A 255 14.10 -8.68 8.31
C ILE A 255 14.94 -9.42 9.36
N MET A 256 15.09 -8.87 10.56
CA MET A 256 15.85 -9.50 11.63
C MET A 256 15.17 -10.76 12.18
N ALA A 257 13.85 -10.83 12.11
CA ALA A 257 13.05 -12.02 12.46
C ALA A 257 13.08 -13.12 11.37
N GLY A 258 13.70 -12.86 10.20
CA GLY A 258 13.90 -13.85 9.14
C GLY A 258 12.88 -13.80 8.00
N ALA A 259 12.20 -12.66 7.80
CA ALA A 259 11.32 -12.47 6.65
C ALA A 259 12.08 -12.66 5.32
N ASP A 260 11.43 -13.27 4.33
CA ASP A 260 11.98 -13.43 2.99
C ASP A 260 12.17 -12.06 2.31
N VAL A 261 13.45 -11.67 2.17
CA VAL A 261 13.85 -10.39 1.57
C VAL A 261 13.70 -10.36 0.05
N ASN A 262 13.36 -11.51 -0.56
CA ASN A 262 13.20 -11.67 -2.00
C ASN A 262 11.74 -11.95 -2.42
N GLN A 263 10.80 -12.04 -1.48
CA GLN A 263 9.41 -12.23 -1.82
C GLN A 263 8.84 -11.00 -2.52
N TRP A 264 8.25 -11.20 -3.70
CA TRP A 264 7.75 -10.14 -4.59
C TRP A 264 6.24 -10.21 -4.77
N ASP A 265 5.64 -9.08 -5.10
CA ASP A 265 4.22 -8.95 -5.39
C ASP A 265 3.87 -9.35 -6.84
N ILE A 266 2.60 -9.28 -7.21
CA ILE A 266 2.12 -9.60 -8.58
C ILE A 266 2.77 -8.77 -9.70
N TYR A 267 3.47 -7.68 -9.37
CA TYR A 267 4.20 -6.84 -10.32
C TYR A 267 5.70 -7.18 -10.38
N GLY A 268 6.17 -8.07 -9.51
CA GLY A 268 7.58 -8.36 -9.31
C GLY A 268 8.30 -7.34 -8.43
N GLU A 269 7.54 -6.50 -7.69
CA GLU A 269 8.14 -5.52 -6.78
C GLU A 269 8.60 -6.21 -5.49
N ALA A 270 9.92 -6.40 -5.37
CA ALA A 270 10.56 -6.97 -4.18
C ALA A 270 10.93 -5.90 -3.16
N PRO A 271 11.18 -6.27 -1.87
CA PRO A 271 11.54 -5.35 -0.80
C PRO A 271 12.66 -4.38 -1.14
N LEU A 272 13.75 -4.85 -1.77
CA LEU A 272 14.89 -4.02 -2.15
C LEU A 272 14.50 -2.95 -3.17
N PHE A 273 13.75 -3.33 -4.21
CA PHE A 273 13.29 -2.39 -5.24
C PHE A 273 12.35 -1.34 -4.66
N ALA A 274 11.42 -1.75 -3.80
CA ALA A 274 10.47 -0.87 -3.12
C ALA A 274 11.18 0.14 -2.20
N ALA A 275 12.17 -0.31 -1.40
CA ALA A 275 12.93 0.51 -0.47
C ALA A 275 13.68 1.64 -1.20
N ILE A 276 14.38 1.32 -2.31
CA ILE A 276 15.09 2.29 -3.14
C ILE A 276 14.11 3.31 -3.73
N GLY A 277 12.97 2.84 -4.25
CA GLY A 277 11.97 3.71 -4.83
C GLY A 277 11.31 4.65 -3.85
N LEU A 278 11.07 4.20 -2.61
CA LEU A 278 10.45 5.00 -1.57
C LEU A 278 11.42 6.04 -0.99
N ARG A 279 12.67 5.65 -0.73
CA ARG A 279 13.72 6.58 -0.29
C ARG A 279 13.79 7.80 -1.21
N SER A 280 13.88 7.60 -2.50
CA SER A 280 13.92 8.69 -3.49
C SER A 280 12.69 9.62 -3.44
N ARG A 281 11.50 9.09 -3.14
CA ARG A 281 10.29 9.92 -2.97
C ARG A 281 10.31 10.74 -1.70
N ILE A 282 10.91 10.22 -0.65
CA ILE A 282 11.07 10.88 0.64
C ILE A 282 12.09 12.01 0.51
N ASP A 283 13.29 11.72 0.00
CA ASP A 283 14.35 12.71 -0.22
C ASP A 283 13.90 13.82 -1.18
N GLY A 284 13.03 13.50 -2.13
CA GLY A 284 12.38 14.46 -3.01
C GLY A 284 11.17 15.19 -2.42
N GLY A 285 10.87 15.05 -1.13
CA GLY A 285 9.74 15.71 -0.45
C GLY A 285 8.35 15.25 -0.88
N ARG A 286 8.24 14.09 -1.56
CA ARG A 286 6.98 13.55 -2.10
C ARG A 286 6.29 12.54 -1.20
N ALA A 287 6.97 12.07 -0.17
CA ALA A 287 6.45 11.22 0.87
C ALA A 287 6.94 11.72 2.22
N SER A 288 6.16 11.48 3.27
CA SER A 288 6.56 11.78 4.64
C SER A 288 6.94 10.49 5.35
N ILE A 289 7.97 10.56 6.18
CA ILE A 289 8.36 9.48 7.09
C ILE A 289 7.66 9.72 8.42
N ASP A 290 7.34 8.65 9.13
CA ASP A 290 6.99 8.75 10.54
C ASP A 290 8.23 9.30 11.28
N PRO A 291 8.12 10.47 11.95
CA PRO A 291 9.23 11.07 12.66
C PRO A 291 9.76 10.21 13.83
N LEU A 292 9.02 9.17 14.21
CA LEU A 292 9.42 8.22 15.26
C LEU A 292 10.37 7.12 14.74
N ASN A 293 10.52 6.94 13.42
CA ASN A 293 11.50 5.99 12.89
C ASN A 293 12.92 6.40 13.28
N LYS A 294 13.65 5.45 13.83
CA LYS A 294 15.09 5.58 14.15
C LYS A 294 15.97 5.06 13.00
N THR A 295 15.40 4.24 12.14
CA THR A 295 16.05 3.66 10.97
C THR A 295 15.67 4.49 9.73
N ASP A 296 16.60 4.67 8.80
CA ASP A 296 16.37 5.33 7.52
C ASP A 296 16.32 4.32 6.35
N GLY A 297 15.92 4.82 5.18
CA GLY A 297 15.81 3.98 3.99
C GLY A 297 17.14 3.40 3.50
N LEU A 298 18.27 4.10 3.69
CA LEU A 298 19.59 3.60 3.32
C LEU A 298 19.99 2.40 4.19
N THR A 299 19.77 2.52 5.49
CA THR A 299 20.01 1.43 6.43
C THR A 299 19.20 0.21 6.05
N ILE A 300 17.92 0.37 5.66
CA ILE A 300 17.10 -0.77 5.22
C ILE A 300 17.64 -1.40 3.94
N VAL A 301 18.04 -0.60 2.94
CA VAL A 301 18.66 -1.13 1.71
C VAL A 301 19.92 -1.94 2.04
N ASN A 302 20.78 -1.42 2.93
CA ASN A 302 21.99 -2.13 3.34
C ASN A 302 21.65 -3.44 4.05
N VAL A 303 20.72 -3.43 5.00
CA VAL A 303 20.31 -4.63 5.74
C VAL A 303 19.68 -5.67 4.81
N LEU A 304 18.86 -5.26 3.84
CA LEU A 304 18.28 -6.16 2.83
C LEU A 304 19.38 -6.86 2.04
N LEU A 305 20.39 -6.13 1.55
CA LEU A 305 21.51 -6.68 0.80
C LEU A 305 22.38 -7.61 1.66
N GLU A 306 22.67 -7.25 2.91
CA GLU A 306 23.40 -8.10 3.87
C GLU A 306 22.65 -9.41 4.18
N ARG A 307 21.31 -9.40 4.07
CA ARG A 307 20.45 -10.58 4.28
C ARG A 307 20.16 -11.36 3.00
N GLY A 308 20.81 -11.01 1.88
CA GLY A 308 20.75 -11.77 0.63
C GLY A 308 19.62 -11.33 -0.31
N ALA A 309 19.17 -10.10 -0.22
CA ALA A 309 18.29 -9.55 -1.24
C ALA A 309 18.99 -9.53 -2.61
N ASP A 310 18.33 -10.08 -3.64
CA ASP A 310 18.87 -10.14 -4.99
C ASP A 310 18.91 -8.74 -5.65
N PRO A 311 20.11 -8.18 -5.90
CA PRO A 311 20.23 -6.85 -6.51
C PRO A 311 19.85 -6.84 -8.00
N ASN A 312 19.61 -8.01 -8.60
CA ASN A 312 19.30 -8.18 -10.02
C ASN A 312 17.85 -8.58 -10.30
N MET A 313 17.02 -8.67 -9.25
CA MET A 313 15.61 -8.99 -9.42
C MET A 313 14.92 -7.95 -10.30
N GLN A 314 14.19 -8.41 -11.32
CA GLN A 314 13.56 -7.57 -12.32
C GLN A 314 12.06 -7.38 -12.05
N LEU A 315 11.59 -6.17 -12.21
CA LEU A 315 10.16 -5.85 -12.19
C LEU A 315 9.47 -6.41 -13.44
N PHE A 316 8.40 -7.22 -13.28
CA PHE A 316 7.75 -7.87 -14.43
C PHE A 316 6.78 -6.96 -15.17
N PHE A 317 5.94 -6.24 -14.43
CA PHE A 317 4.90 -5.42 -15.01
C PHE A 317 4.54 -4.26 -14.08
N ARG A 318 4.43 -3.08 -14.66
CA ARG A 318 3.75 -1.97 -14.01
C ARG A 318 2.61 -1.53 -14.92
N PRO A 319 1.37 -1.38 -14.40
CA PRO A 319 0.28 -0.90 -15.23
C PRO A 319 0.68 0.39 -15.95
N ALA A 320 0.42 0.48 -17.24
CA ALA A 320 0.81 1.59 -18.13
C ALA A 320 0.28 2.98 -17.69
N ASN A 321 -0.52 3.06 -16.64
CA ASN A 321 -1.29 4.24 -16.25
C ASN A 321 -0.70 5.04 -15.11
N VAL A 322 0.55 4.79 -14.70
CA VAL A 322 1.22 5.66 -13.74
C VAL A 322 1.86 6.80 -14.52
N SER A 323 1.14 7.93 -14.59
CA SER A 323 1.59 9.17 -15.22
C SER A 323 3.04 9.49 -14.88
N GLY A 324 3.89 9.62 -15.90
CA GLY A 324 5.30 9.99 -15.78
C GLY A 324 6.26 8.81 -15.59
N SER A 325 5.82 7.59 -15.80
CA SER A 325 6.68 6.42 -15.75
C SER A 325 7.14 6.03 -17.15
N THR A 326 8.41 6.21 -17.43
CA THR A 326 9.14 5.40 -18.40
C THR A 326 8.75 3.93 -18.23
N ASN A 327 8.69 3.18 -19.32
CA ASN A 327 8.41 1.74 -19.29
C ASN A 327 9.43 1.06 -18.39
N THR A 328 9.03 0.73 -17.16
CA THR A 328 9.92 0.17 -16.13
C THR A 328 9.97 -1.35 -16.15
N ARG A 329 9.38 -1.97 -17.17
CA ARG A 329 9.40 -3.41 -17.36
C ARG A 329 10.84 -3.92 -17.51
N GLY A 330 11.22 -4.88 -16.67
CA GLY A 330 12.60 -5.36 -16.58
C GLY A 330 13.51 -4.49 -15.72
N SER A 331 12.97 -3.46 -15.04
CA SER A 331 13.77 -2.59 -14.19
C SER A 331 14.34 -3.37 -13.00
N THR A 332 15.65 -3.21 -12.78
CA THR A 332 16.37 -3.73 -11.61
C THR A 332 16.51 -2.66 -10.52
N PRO A 333 16.85 -3.05 -9.27
CA PRO A 333 17.26 -2.13 -8.23
C PRO A 333 18.32 -1.12 -8.70
N LEU A 334 19.31 -1.57 -9.50
CA LEU A 334 20.35 -0.68 -10.05
C LEU A 334 19.79 0.37 -11.01
N VAL A 335 18.90 -0.02 -11.94
CA VAL A 335 18.24 0.92 -12.85
C VAL A 335 17.39 1.92 -12.05
N ARG A 336 16.72 1.48 -11.00
CA ARG A 336 15.94 2.36 -10.13
C ARG A 336 16.81 3.39 -9.42
N ALA A 337 17.95 2.95 -8.85
CA ALA A 337 18.90 3.84 -8.16
C ALA A 337 19.53 4.86 -9.13
N THR A 338 19.91 4.43 -10.33
CA THR A 338 20.49 5.32 -11.36
C THR A 338 19.48 6.35 -11.86
N THR A 339 18.22 5.98 -12.08
CA THR A 339 17.14 6.92 -12.45
C THR A 339 16.93 7.98 -11.37
N ASN A 340 17.11 7.61 -10.10
CA ASN A 340 16.98 8.52 -8.97
C ASN A 340 18.22 9.42 -8.76
N GLY A 341 19.35 9.09 -9.38
CA GLY A 341 20.61 9.81 -9.19
C GLY A 341 21.34 9.47 -7.88
N ASP A 342 21.01 8.34 -7.26
CA ASP A 342 21.52 7.97 -5.93
C ASP A 342 22.83 7.18 -6.04
N LEU A 343 23.95 7.93 -6.06
CA LEU A 343 25.30 7.36 -6.20
C LEU A 343 25.65 6.42 -5.04
N GLU A 344 25.17 6.70 -3.83
CA GLU A 344 25.45 5.88 -2.64
C GLU A 344 24.82 4.49 -2.77
N ILE A 345 23.55 4.43 -3.17
CA ILE A 345 22.84 3.18 -3.44
C ILE A 345 23.45 2.44 -4.64
N VAL A 346 23.83 3.16 -5.72
CA VAL A 346 24.46 2.54 -6.88
C VAL A 346 25.76 1.84 -6.48
N ASN A 347 26.63 2.49 -5.71
CA ASN A 347 27.86 1.88 -5.21
C ASN A 347 27.58 0.67 -4.30
N LEU A 348 26.57 0.77 -3.43
CA LEU A 348 26.18 -0.31 -2.54
C LEU A 348 25.68 -1.54 -3.33
N LEU A 349 24.81 -1.32 -4.33
CA LEU A 349 24.29 -2.37 -5.20
C LEU A 349 25.40 -3.08 -5.99
N LEU A 350 26.32 -2.31 -6.61
CA LEU A 350 27.45 -2.87 -7.35
C LEU A 350 28.39 -3.67 -6.45
N LYS A 351 28.62 -3.22 -5.21
CA LYS A 351 29.38 -3.96 -4.21
C LYS A 351 28.75 -5.33 -3.90
N HIS A 352 27.42 -5.41 -3.94
CA HIS A 352 26.67 -6.66 -3.69
C HIS A 352 26.31 -7.44 -4.96
N GLY A 353 26.98 -7.15 -6.09
CA GLY A 353 26.87 -7.95 -7.31
C GLY A 353 25.73 -7.53 -8.24
N ALA A 354 25.28 -6.28 -8.18
CA ALA A 354 24.37 -5.76 -9.19
C ALA A 354 25.05 -5.75 -10.57
N ASP A 355 24.35 -6.24 -11.58
CA ASP A 355 24.84 -6.33 -12.95
C ASP A 355 24.56 -5.02 -13.70
N ALA A 356 25.63 -4.30 -14.05
CA ALA A 356 25.55 -3.04 -14.80
C ALA A 356 25.25 -3.24 -16.30
N THR A 357 25.29 -4.47 -16.80
CA THR A 357 25.07 -4.81 -18.22
C THR A 357 23.60 -5.10 -18.55
N VAL A 358 22.73 -5.20 -17.54
CA VAL A 358 21.29 -5.45 -17.73
C VAL A 358 20.62 -4.31 -18.51
N TYR A 359 19.59 -4.64 -19.24
CA TYR A 359 18.75 -3.68 -19.93
C TYR A 359 17.26 -3.95 -19.73
N LEU A 360 16.47 -2.89 -19.81
CA LEU A 360 15.01 -2.92 -19.76
C LEU A 360 14.43 -3.55 -21.03
N ALA A 361 13.12 -3.78 -21.05
CA ALA A 361 12.41 -4.30 -22.22
C ALA A 361 12.57 -3.44 -23.48
N ASP A 362 12.78 -2.13 -23.33
CA ASP A 362 13.06 -1.18 -24.41
C ASP A 362 14.58 -0.99 -24.67
N ARG A 363 15.40 -1.91 -24.15
CA ARG A 363 16.86 -1.88 -24.23
C ARG A 363 17.54 -0.69 -23.57
N GLN A 364 16.85 0.09 -22.76
CA GLN A 364 17.52 1.09 -21.92
C GLN A 364 18.44 0.38 -20.90
N THR A 365 19.64 0.90 -20.75
CA THR A 365 20.64 0.45 -19.78
C THR A 365 20.65 1.35 -18.54
N PRO A 366 21.34 0.98 -17.44
CA PRO A 366 21.56 1.89 -16.32
C PRO A 366 22.14 3.25 -16.73
N VAL A 367 22.99 3.31 -17.79
CA VAL A 367 23.54 4.59 -18.32
C VAL A 367 22.44 5.46 -18.94
N HIS A 368 21.54 4.87 -19.72
CA HIS A 368 20.36 5.59 -20.24
C HIS A 368 19.49 6.09 -19.09
N ALA A 369 19.28 5.29 -18.06
CA ALA A 369 18.47 5.63 -16.90
C ALA A 369 19.03 6.84 -16.12
N VAL A 370 20.36 6.97 -15.99
CA VAL A 370 21.01 8.18 -15.44
C VAL A 370 20.61 9.41 -16.23
N LEU A 371 20.69 9.34 -17.57
CA LEU A 371 20.47 10.47 -18.48
C LEU A 371 18.99 10.79 -18.68
N ALA A 372 18.10 9.79 -18.61
CA ALA A 372 16.65 10.01 -18.59
C ALA A 372 16.17 10.54 -17.23
N GLY A 373 16.92 10.31 -16.17
CA GLY A 373 16.61 10.65 -14.78
C GLY A 373 16.73 12.15 -14.47
N ARG A 374 16.80 12.45 -13.18
CA ARG A 374 16.82 13.83 -12.65
C ARG A 374 18.20 14.32 -12.22
N SER A 375 19.23 13.54 -12.46
CA SER A 375 20.61 13.88 -12.08
C SER A 375 21.05 15.20 -12.71
N SER A 376 21.80 16.00 -11.98
CA SER A 376 22.59 17.10 -12.56
C SER A 376 23.70 16.53 -13.43
N GLU A 377 24.33 17.35 -14.27
CA GLU A 377 25.44 16.91 -15.11
C GLU A 377 26.58 16.29 -14.29
N GLN A 378 26.96 16.93 -13.19
CA GLN A 378 28.02 16.43 -12.30
C GLN A 378 27.65 15.05 -11.69
N GLN A 379 26.43 14.89 -11.20
CA GLN A 379 25.96 13.59 -10.68
C GLN A 379 25.91 12.52 -11.78
N ALA A 380 25.43 12.89 -12.98
CA ALA A 380 25.39 11.98 -14.11
C ALA A 380 26.79 11.51 -14.52
N LEU A 381 27.77 12.44 -14.52
CA LEU A 381 29.16 12.13 -14.82
C LEU A 381 29.74 11.09 -13.84
N GLU A 382 29.54 11.30 -12.55
CA GLU A 382 30.00 10.40 -11.50
C GLU A 382 29.35 9.00 -11.62
N LEU A 383 28.04 8.97 -11.82
CA LEU A 383 27.28 7.73 -12.00
C LEU A 383 27.74 6.96 -13.24
N ILE A 384 27.93 7.63 -14.38
CA ILE A 384 28.37 7.01 -15.64
C ILE A 384 29.78 6.43 -15.49
N ARG A 385 30.70 7.12 -14.80
CA ARG A 385 32.03 6.61 -14.47
C ARG A 385 31.99 5.30 -13.68
N VAL A 386 31.16 5.28 -12.66
CA VAL A 386 30.99 4.10 -11.80
C VAL A 386 30.39 2.95 -12.59
N LEU A 387 29.35 3.20 -13.39
CA LEU A 387 28.69 2.18 -14.22
C LEU A 387 29.62 1.65 -15.31
N HIS A 388 30.37 2.52 -16.02
CA HIS A 388 31.35 2.09 -17.02
C HIS A 388 32.45 1.21 -16.41
N LYS A 389 32.98 1.61 -15.24
CA LYS A 389 33.93 0.79 -14.48
C LYS A 389 33.37 -0.58 -14.11
N ALA A 390 32.06 -0.67 -13.87
CA ALA A 390 31.33 -1.91 -13.59
C ALA A 390 30.96 -2.70 -14.85
N GLY A 391 31.38 -2.26 -16.05
CA GLY A 391 31.17 -2.98 -17.31
C GLY A 391 29.95 -2.56 -18.13
N ALA A 392 29.26 -1.47 -17.77
CA ALA A 392 28.14 -0.96 -18.57
C ALA A 392 28.57 -0.59 -19.98
N ASP A 393 27.85 -1.08 -20.99
CA ASP A 393 28.08 -0.75 -22.39
C ASP A 393 27.38 0.59 -22.73
N VAL A 394 28.18 1.57 -23.17
CA VAL A 394 27.69 2.90 -23.56
C VAL A 394 27.15 2.93 -25.00
N ASN A 395 27.42 1.90 -25.82
CA ASN A 395 27.03 1.82 -27.23
C ASN A 395 25.65 1.17 -27.46
N VAL A 396 25.00 0.71 -26.40
CA VAL A 396 23.64 0.13 -26.53
C VAL A 396 22.69 1.15 -27.12
N ILE A 397 21.94 0.75 -28.14
CA ILE A 397 20.86 1.54 -28.74
C ILE A 397 19.57 1.17 -28.05
N ALA A 398 19.00 2.09 -27.28
CA ALA A 398 17.68 1.95 -26.70
C ALA A 398 16.59 2.02 -27.77
N LEU A 399 15.46 1.37 -27.53
CA LEU A 399 14.30 1.40 -28.41
C LEU A 399 13.36 2.55 -28.01
N VAL A 400 12.44 2.92 -28.92
CA VAL A 400 11.45 3.98 -28.67
C VAL A 400 10.57 3.63 -27.49
N ASN A 401 10.46 4.54 -26.54
CA ASN A 401 9.44 4.53 -25.52
C ASN A 401 8.37 5.58 -25.83
N HIS A 402 7.09 5.20 -25.88
CA HIS A 402 5.99 6.13 -26.13
C HIS A 402 5.98 7.23 -25.05
N GLY A 403 6.19 8.47 -25.46
CA GLY A 403 6.15 9.63 -24.58
C GLY A 403 7.50 10.26 -24.21
N GLU A 404 8.62 9.72 -24.68
CA GLU A 404 9.94 10.33 -24.49
C GLU A 404 10.33 11.28 -25.63
N GLU A 405 11.10 12.32 -25.30
CA GLU A 405 11.63 13.28 -26.28
C GLU A 405 12.74 12.67 -27.15
N VAL A 406 13.40 11.62 -26.68
CA VAL A 406 14.41 10.85 -27.43
C VAL A 406 13.76 9.56 -27.93
N ARG A 407 13.75 9.38 -29.24
CA ARG A 407 13.16 8.19 -29.88
C ARG A 407 14.17 7.05 -30.00
N GLY A 408 14.57 6.52 -28.83
CA GLY A 408 15.64 5.53 -28.77
C GLY A 408 17.02 6.16 -28.93
N GLY A 409 18.02 5.37 -29.31
CA GLY A 409 19.38 5.85 -29.53
C GLY A 409 20.33 5.50 -28.39
N THR A 410 21.59 5.91 -28.52
CA THR A 410 22.63 5.66 -27.53
C THR A 410 22.60 6.69 -26.40
N ALA A 411 23.36 6.42 -25.33
CA ALA A 411 23.58 7.37 -24.24
C ALA A 411 23.97 8.79 -24.72
N LEU A 412 24.68 8.90 -25.86
CA LEU A 412 25.07 10.18 -26.41
C LEU A 412 23.89 11.06 -26.86
N HIS A 413 22.85 10.46 -27.45
CA HIS A 413 21.62 11.18 -27.81
C HIS A 413 20.94 11.80 -26.60
N TYR A 414 20.86 11.06 -25.49
CA TYR A 414 20.30 11.54 -24.22
C TYR A 414 21.17 12.66 -23.60
N ALA A 415 22.50 12.50 -23.63
CA ALA A 415 23.43 13.51 -23.10
C ALA A 415 23.32 14.85 -23.86
N VAL A 416 23.19 14.80 -25.19
CA VAL A 416 22.97 15.99 -26.03
C VAL A 416 21.65 16.68 -25.70
N ARG A 417 20.58 15.93 -25.54
CA ARG A 417 19.26 16.49 -25.15
C ARG A 417 19.28 17.16 -23.78
N LYS A 418 20.02 16.59 -22.85
CA LYS A 418 20.24 17.18 -21.52
C LYS A 418 21.21 18.35 -21.53
N ARG A 419 21.95 18.58 -22.65
CA ARG A 419 23.00 19.59 -22.78
C ARG A 419 24.16 19.37 -21.81
N TYR A 420 24.47 18.10 -21.54
CA TYR A 420 25.52 17.69 -20.62
C TYR A 420 26.85 17.56 -21.33
N LYS A 421 27.58 18.68 -21.42
CA LYS A 421 28.81 18.84 -22.23
C LYS A 421 29.94 17.95 -21.74
N GLU A 422 30.12 17.87 -20.42
CA GLU A 422 31.18 17.05 -19.84
C GLU A 422 30.84 15.54 -19.96
N VAL A 423 29.58 15.20 -19.87
CA VAL A 423 29.12 13.81 -20.12
C VAL A 423 29.34 13.41 -21.58
N ILE A 424 29.11 14.32 -22.57
CA ILE A 424 29.39 14.08 -23.99
C ILE A 424 30.87 13.72 -24.18
N LYS A 425 31.79 14.53 -23.61
CA LYS A 425 33.23 14.28 -23.67
C LYS A 425 33.65 12.96 -23.00
N GLU A 426 33.05 12.68 -21.85
CA GLU A 426 33.32 11.45 -21.10
C GLU A 426 32.89 10.21 -21.89
N LEU A 427 31.65 10.19 -22.44
CA LEU A 427 31.17 9.12 -23.28
C LEU A 427 32.02 8.89 -24.51
N ALA A 428 32.51 9.99 -25.15
CA ALA A 428 33.43 9.88 -26.25
C ALA A 428 34.78 9.25 -25.86
N SER A 429 35.29 9.54 -24.67
CA SER A 429 36.51 8.91 -24.14
C SER A 429 36.38 7.42 -23.92
N TYR A 430 35.16 6.91 -23.75
CA TYR A 430 34.84 5.46 -23.64
C TYR A 430 34.65 4.79 -24.99
N GLY A 431 34.83 5.52 -26.10
CA GLY A 431 34.72 4.96 -27.44
C GLY A 431 33.29 4.77 -27.93
N ILE A 432 32.38 5.65 -27.50
CA ILE A 432 31.01 5.62 -28.03
C ILE A 432 31.02 5.96 -29.54
N ASP A 433 30.20 5.28 -30.34
CA ASP A 433 30.02 5.63 -31.74
C ASP A 433 29.34 6.98 -31.89
N LEU A 434 30.09 8.00 -32.23
CA LEU A 434 29.62 9.39 -32.40
C LEU A 434 28.61 9.55 -33.55
N ASN A 435 28.59 8.59 -34.50
CA ASN A 435 27.73 8.58 -35.66
C ASN A 435 26.64 7.51 -35.61
N ALA A 436 26.45 6.84 -34.45
CA ALA A 436 25.33 5.95 -34.24
C ALA A 436 24.01 6.68 -34.45
N THR A 437 23.05 6.00 -35.03
CA THR A 437 21.73 6.55 -35.28
C THR A 437 20.68 5.98 -34.35
N ASP A 438 19.71 6.80 -33.99
CA ASP A 438 18.48 6.36 -33.35
C ASP A 438 17.58 5.61 -34.34
N GLN A 439 16.37 5.25 -33.91
CA GLN A 439 15.40 4.52 -34.76
C GLN A 439 14.86 5.36 -35.93
N ASP A 440 14.93 6.69 -35.86
CA ASP A 440 14.56 7.61 -36.94
C ASP A 440 15.75 7.90 -37.89
N GLY A 441 16.88 7.24 -37.70
CA GLY A 441 18.11 7.41 -38.46
C GLY A 441 18.85 8.71 -38.14
N LEU A 442 18.65 9.27 -36.95
CA LEU A 442 19.26 10.53 -36.52
C LEU A 442 20.45 10.26 -35.63
N THR A 443 21.52 11.03 -35.83
CA THR A 443 22.70 11.02 -34.98
C THR A 443 22.57 11.98 -33.80
N ALA A 444 23.45 11.86 -32.81
CA ALA A 444 23.52 12.82 -31.71
C ALA A 444 23.76 14.25 -32.22
N LEU A 445 24.53 14.43 -33.32
CA LEU A 445 24.77 15.73 -33.95
C LEU A 445 23.47 16.30 -34.57
N ASP A 446 22.57 15.47 -35.09
CA ASP A 446 21.26 15.91 -35.58
C ASP A 446 20.39 16.46 -34.45
N TYR A 447 20.52 15.92 -33.23
CA TYR A 447 19.79 16.41 -32.07
C TYR A 447 20.20 17.81 -31.61
N THR A 448 21.35 18.30 -32.01
CA THR A 448 21.78 19.69 -31.74
C THR A 448 21.10 20.73 -32.62
N GLN A 449 20.45 20.30 -33.72
CA GLN A 449 19.75 21.20 -34.61
C GLN A 449 18.31 21.48 -34.15
N SER A 450 17.85 22.70 -34.43
CA SER A 450 16.46 23.10 -34.13
C SER A 450 15.46 22.19 -34.83
N ARG A 451 14.61 21.53 -34.07
CA ARG A 451 13.47 20.76 -34.58
C ARG A 451 12.18 21.43 -34.17
N GLY A 452 11.40 21.85 -35.14
CA GLY A 452 9.99 22.16 -34.92
C GLY A 452 9.25 20.88 -34.54
N PHE A 453 9.14 20.57 -33.24
CA PHE A 453 8.51 19.34 -32.77
C PHE A 453 6.97 19.40 -32.77
N MET A 454 6.38 20.59 -32.89
CA MET A 454 4.91 20.75 -32.96
C MET A 454 4.50 21.75 -34.01
N PRO A 455 3.65 21.37 -35.01
CA PRO A 455 3.12 22.29 -36.00
C PRO A 455 2.26 23.42 -35.40
N PHE A 456 1.83 23.29 -34.14
CA PHE A 456 0.95 24.25 -33.46
C PHE A 456 1.68 25.23 -32.53
N MET A 457 2.94 24.97 -32.19
CA MET A 457 3.76 25.89 -31.40
C MET A 457 4.98 26.26 -32.24
N ALA A 458 4.92 27.41 -32.86
CA ALA A 458 6.05 28.05 -33.58
C ALA A 458 7.14 28.55 -32.57
N LEU A 459 7.43 27.74 -31.55
CA LEU A 459 8.57 27.97 -30.68
C LEU A 459 9.79 27.43 -31.42
N GLN A 460 10.66 28.32 -31.87
CA GLN A 460 12.01 27.97 -32.34
C GLN A 460 12.71 27.22 -31.20
N THR A 461 12.89 25.91 -31.36
CA THR A 461 13.74 25.17 -30.45
C THR A 461 15.15 25.67 -30.61
N PRO A 462 15.86 26.00 -29.51
CA PRO A 462 17.21 26.55 -29.61
C PRO A 462 18.15 25.55 -30.26
N VAL A 463 19.05 26.04 -31.12
CA VAL A 463 20.16 25.26 -31.65
C VAL A 463 21.19 25.11 -30.53
N TYR A 464 21.67 23.89 -30.29
CA TYR A 464 22.69 23.59 -29.27
C TYR A 464 24.08 23.73 -29.92
N GLU A 465 24.52 24.97 -30.18
CA GLU A 465 25.73 25.24 -30.94
C GLU A 465 27.00 24.76 -30.23
N GLU A 466 27.05 24.88 -28.91
CA GLU A 466 28.20 24.45 -28.11
C GLU A 466 28.34 22.93 -28.13
N GLU A 467 27.24 22.19 -27.95
CA GLU A 467 27.21 20.73 -28.01
C GLU A 467 27.57 20.25 -29.44
N ALA A 468 27.06 20.95 -30.46
CA ALA A 468 27.42 20.66 -31.86
C ALA A 468 28.91 20.87 -32.15
N ALA A 469 29.50 21.93 -31.62
CA ALA A 469 30.94 22.19 -31.75
C ALA A 469 31.74 21.07 -31.07
N ILE A 470 31.42 20.70 -29.83
CA ILE A 470 32.06 19.60 -29.10
C ILE A 470 31.98 18.29 -29.90
N LEU A 471 30.83 17.94 -30.43
CA LEU A 471 30.66 16.69 -31.20
C LEU A 471 31.51 16.68 -32.47
N ARG A 472 31.60 17.85 -33.21
CA ARG A 472 32.44 17.95 -34.38
C ARG A 472 33.94 17.89 -34.05
N ASP A 473 34.35 18.54 -32.97
CA ASP A 473 35.73 18.51 -32.48
C ASP A 473 36.16 17.09 -32.07
N LEU A 474 35.21 16.30 -31.56
CA LEU A 474 35.40 14.90 -31.22
C LEU A 474 35.36 13.95 -32.45
N GLY A 475 35.00 14.46 -33.64
CA GLY A 475 35.00 13.70 -34.89
C GLY A 475 33.64 13.23 -35.39
N ALA A 476 32.52 13.71 -34.84
CA ALA A 476 31.22 13.43 -35.39
C ALA A 476 31.05 14.06 -36.78
N THR A 477 30.74 13.26 -37.78
CA THR A 477 30.70 13.71 -39.19
C THR A 477 29.37 13.50 -39.87
N LYS A 478 28.54 12.60 -39.32
CA LYS A 478 27.29 12.20 -39.96
C LYS A 478 26.15 13.13 -39.53
N MET A 479 25.56 13.80 -40.49
CA MET A 479 24.29 14.51 -40.35
C MET A 479 23.34 13.98 -41.42
N ARG A 480 22.08 13.84 -41.10
CA ARG A 480 21.06 13.44 -42.06
C ARG A 480 20.85 14.59 -43.08
N ASP A 481 20.86 14.25 -44.37
CA ASP A 481 20.41 15.16 -45.41
C ASP A 481 18.93 15.52 -45.18
N ARG A 482 18.61 16.84 -45.11
CA ARG A 482 17.30 17.35 -44.70
C ARG A 482 16.23 17.14 -45.78
N SER A 483 15.75 15.95 -45.97
CA SER A 483 14.45 15.74 -46.59
C SER A 483 13.44 15.41 -45.48
N PRO A 484 12.33 16.17 -45.33
CA PRO A 484 11.33 15.85 -44.34
C PRO A 484 10.58 14.58 -44.75
N VAL A 485 11.07 13.45 -44.32
CA VAL A 485 10.27 12.24 -44.38
C VAL A 485 9.46 12.21 -43.07
N TRP A 486 8.18 12.51 -43.19
CA TRP A 486 7.25 12.26 -42.11
C TRP A 486 7.30 10.76 -41.81
N PRO A 487 7.61 10.33 -40.58
CA PRO A 487 7.52 8.93 -40.24
C PRO A 487 6.07 8.50 -40.42
N VAL A 488 5.85 7.45 -41.19
CA VAL A 488 4.58 6.75 -41.20
C VAL A 488 4.37 6.24 -39.78
N LEU A 489 3.43 6.88 -39.07
CA LEU A 489 3.03 6.48 -37.72
C LEU A 489 2.24 5.17 -37.81
N GLY A 490 2.96 4.07 -37.86
CA GLY A 490 2.41 2.75 -37.58
C GLY A 490 3.29 2.09 -36.52
N PRO A 491 2.75 1.53 -35.47
CA PRO A 491 3.58 0.71 -34.58
C PRO A 491 4.16 -0.43 -35.43
N PRO A 492 5.46 -0.75 -35.30
CA PRO A 492 5.97 -1.97 -35.88
C PRO A 492 5.18 -3.13 -35.29
N GLN A 493 4.28 -3.69 -36.09
CA GLN A 493 3.56 -4.89 -35.73
C GLN A 493 4.59 -6.02 -35.64
N GLY A 494 4.69 -6.66 -34.49
CA GLY A 494 5.39 -7.92 -34.33
C GLY A 494 6.72 -7.91 -33.58
N VAL A 495 7.32 -6.77 -33.26
CA VAL A 495 8.66 -6.72 -32.63
C VAL A 495 8.65 -7.02 -31.14
N TRP A 496 7.49 -6.96 -30.50
CA TRP A 496 7.40 -7.06 -29.03
C TRP A 496 7.44 -8.49 -28.48
N ALA A 497 7.14 -9.48 -29.33
CA ALA A 497 7.16 -10.89 -28.92
C ALA A 497 8.57 -11.51 -28.98
N ASP A 498 9.45 -11.01 -29.88
CA ASP A 498 10.73 -11.66 -30.19
C ASP A 498 11.95 -11.02 -29.52
N ILE A 499 11.79 -9.86 -28.85
CA ILE A 499 12.92 -9.11 -28.29
C ILE A 499 13.16 -9.42 -26.81
N TRP A 500 12.19 -10.01 -26.15
CA TRP A 500 12.37 -10.51 -24.79
C TRP A 500 12.74 -11.98 -24.85
N PRO A 501 14.01 -12.35 -24.66
CA PRO A 501 14.30 -13.70 -24.26
C PRO A 501 13.78 -13.84 -22.83
N LEU A 502 12.51 -14.20 -22.72
CA LEU A 502 12.07 -14.95 -21.56
C LEU A 502 12.92 -16.22 -21.61
N GLY A 503 14.14 -16.13 -21.09
CA GLY A 503 14.87 -17.32 -20.74
C GLY A 503 13.91 -18.13 -19.89
N GLU A 504 13.51 -19.30 -20.40
CA GLU A 504 12.55 -20.21 -19.78
C GLU A 504 12.89 -20.57 -18.32
N SER A 505 14.01 -20.06 -17.80
CA SER A 505 14.55 -20.40 -16.48
C SER A 505 14.17 -19.44 -15.34
N ARG A 506 13.39 -18.37 -15.55
CA ARG A 506 13.05 -17.42 -14.48
C ARG A 506 11.58 -16.97 -14.43
N VAL A 507 10.68 -17.66 -15.09
CA VAL A 507 9.26 -17.58 -14.76
C VAL A 507 9.06 -18.45 -13.53
N HIS A 508 9.34 -17.91 -12.35
CA HIS A 508 8.79 -18.50 -11.14
C HIS A 508 7.28 -18.33 -11.26
N GLU A 509 6.56 -19.46 -11.37
CA GLU A 509 5.12 -19.45 -11.17
C GLU A 509 4.81 -18.72 -9.86
N PRO A 510 3.77 -17.89 -9.80
CA PRO A 510 3.39 -17.25 -8.56
C PRO A 510 3.26 -18.31 -7.48
N ILE A 511 3.94 -18.11 -6.36
CA ILE A 511 3.99 -19.04 -5.23
C ILE A 511 2.60 -19.28 -4.63
N TYR A 512 1.66 -18.43 -4.96
CA TYR A 512 0.27 -18.51 -4.53
C TYR A 512 -0.63 -19.05 -5.65
N LYS A 513 -1.00 -20.32 -5.57
CA LYS A 513 -2.22 -20.84 -6.22
C LYS A 513 -3.35 -20.64 -5.21
N PRO A 514 -4.42 -19.90 -5.53
CA PRO A 514 -5.60 -19.91 -4.69
C PRO A 514 -6.05 -21.36 -4.52
N SER A 515 -6.30 -21.77 -3.27
CA SER A 515 -6.88 -23.08 -2.98
C SER A 515 -8.22 -23.18 -3.71
N THR A 516 -8.35 -24.16 -4.58
CA THR A 516 -9.61 -24.55 -5.21
C THR A 516 -10.36 -25.50 -4.28
N ASP A 517 -10.70 -25.02 -3.08
CA ASP A 517 -11.67 -25.73 -2.21
C ASP A 517 -12.63 -24.69 -1.57
#